data_e3021aea53f423c1872cb19ce8a2809d
#
_entry.id   e3021aea53f423c1872cb19ce8a2809d
#
_cell.length_a   1.000
_cell.length_b   1.000
_cell.length_c   1.000
_cell.angle_alpha   90.00
_cell.angle_beta   90.00
_cell.angle_gamma   90.00
#
_symmetry.space_group_name_H-M   'P 1'
#
loop_
_entity.id
_entity.type
_entity.pdbx_description
1 polymer ?
#
loop_
_entity_poly.entity_id
_entity_poly.type
_entity_poly.pdbx_seq_one_letter_code
_entity_poly.pdbx_strand_id
1 'polypeptide(L)'
;IEMHLHRIEGLAEEYLYFNDDMFPVGHCVQTDFFRDGKGVIGMYRHLLSPNMYKKICRISDQVGRRLAGKRSALTFMRPQHICSPMLKSVCTQVYDSNVPEIRQTAECRSRTEKNLCQYVYLDYMYHKGLIIPEKISNRHFSVALASADRLKDFLKNPDTKLVCINDVKL
;
A
#
# COMPACT_ATOMS: atom_id res chain seq x y z
N ILE A 1 -0.06 -11.74 7.99
CA ILE A 1 0.48 -10.63 8.82
C ILE A 1 -0.25 -9.34 8.47
N GLU A 2 -0.24 -8.87 7.21
CA GLU A 2 -0.79 -7.57 6.78
C GLU A 2 -2.23 -7.32 7.24
N MET A 3 -3.07 -8.35 7.26
CA MET A 3 -4.47 -8.24 7.71
C MET A 3 -4.64 -8.02 9.22
N HIS A 4 -3.59 -8.19 10.03
CA HIS A 4 -3.67 -8.16 11.49
C HIS A 4 -2.88 -7.02 12.14
N LEU A 5 -2.30 -6.10 11.39
CA LEU A 5 -1.47 -5.01 11.90
C LEU A 5 -2.21 -4.12 12.93
N HIS A 6 -3.49 -3.86 12.71
CA HIS A 6 -4.35 -3.09 13.62
C HIS A 6 -4.48 -3.68 15.02
N ARG A 7 -4.12 -4.98 15.21
CA ARG A 7 -4.14 -5.67 16.52
C ARG A 7 -2.89 -5.47 17.35
N ILE A 8 -1.87 -4.78 16.82
CA ILE A 8 -0.66 -4.48 17.59
C ILE A 8 -1.06 -3.58 18.76
N GLU A 9 -0.73 -4.02 19.98
CA GLU A 9 -0.95 -3.26 21.19
C GLU A 9 -0.13 -1.97 21.17
N GLY A 10 -0.74 -0.86 21.59
CA GLY A 10 -0.08 0.46 21.58
C GLY A 10 0.11 1.08 20.18
N LEU A 11 -0.34 0.42 19.08
CA LEU A 11 -0.27 1.02 17.74
C LEU A 11 -1.07 2.32 17.69
N ALA A 12 -0.44 3.38 17.18
CA ALA A 12 -1.08 4.69 16.98
C ALA A 12 -2.24 4.62 15.98
N GLU A 13 -3.17 5.61 16.02
CA GLU A 13 -4.25 5.73 15.03
C GLU A 13 -3.68 5.94 13.63
N GLU A 14 -2.77 6.88 13.46
CA GLU A 14 -2.02 7.10 12.22
C GLU A 14 -0.70 6.33 12.29
N TYR A 15 -0.49 5.39 11.37
CA TYR A 15 0.75 4.64 11.30
C TYR A 15 1.17 4.36 9.86
N LEU A 16 2.46 4.18 9.65
CA LEU A 16 3.04 3.83 8.36
C LEU A 16 3.41 2.33 8.35
N TYR A 17 2.91 1.62 7.35
CA TYR A 17 3.35 0.26 7.08
C TYR A 17 4.37 0.27 5.95
N PHE A 18 5.53 -0.30 6.20
CA PHE A 18 6.61 -0.50 5.23
C PHE A 18 6.73 -1.97 4.87
N ASN A 19 6.88 -2.27 3.59
CA ASN A 19 7.40 -3.56 3.17
C ASN A 19 8.92 -3.59 3.45
N ASP A 20 9.48 -4.79 3.46
CA ASP A 20 10.91 -5.05 3.72
C ASP A 20 11.87 -4.48 2.66
N ASP A 21 11.34 -4.09 1.50
CA ASP A 21 12.08 -3.48 0.39
C ASP A 21 11.98 -1.95 0.32
N MET A 22 11.36 -1.30 1.32
CA MET A 22 11.07 0.15 1.32
C MET A 22 11.72 0.86 2.50
N PHE A 23 12.37 2.00 2.22
CA PHE A 23 13.13 2.74 3.23
C PHE A 23 12.91 4.25 3.10
N PRO A 24 12.84 5.00 4.22
CA PRO A 24 13.01 6.44 4.23
C PRO A 24 14.50 6.77 4.01
N VAL A 25 14.79 7.70 3.12
CA VAL A 25 16.16 8.13 2.78
C VAL A 25 16.33 9.64 2.82
N GLY A 26 15.24 10.39 2.68
CA GLY A 26 15.22 11.84 2.81
C GLY A 26 14.51 12.31 4.07
N HIS A 27 14.49 13.62 4.29
CA HIS A 27 13.75 14.22 5.39
C HIS A 27 12.24 13.99 5.20
N CYS A 28 11.62 13.30 6.17
CA CYS A 28 10.19 13.03 6.20
C CYS A 28 9.57 13.71 7.41
N VAL A 29 8.37 14.27 7.23
CA VAL A 29 7.53 14.82 8.30
C VAL A 29 6.15 14.17 8.25
N GLN A 30 5.41 14.23 9.36
CA GLN A 30 4.09 13.61 9.44
C GLN A 30 3.16 14.06 8.31
N THR A 31 3.19 15.34 7.97
CA THR A 31 2.34 15.94 6.92
C THR A 31 2.62 15.43 5.50
N ASP A 32 3.71 14.71 5.29
CA ASP A 32 3.97 14.01 4.02
C ASP A 32 3.06 12.80 3.83
N PHE A 33 2.61 12.21 4.95
CA PHE A 33 1.88 10.95 4.96
C PHE A 33 0.45 11.09 5.50
N PHE A 34 0.19 12.09 6.35
CA PHE A 34 -1.13 12.33 6.94
C PHE A 34 -1.43 13.83 6.99
N ARG A 35 -2.62 14.21 6.54
CA ARG A 35 -3.14 15.59 6.62
C ARG A 35 -4.63 15.53 6.92
N ASP A 36 -5.08 16.27 7.92
CA ASP A 36 -6.49 16.39 8.32
C ASP A 36 -7.17 15.01 8.54
N GLY A 37 -6.45 14.07 9.19
CA GLY A 37 -6.95 12.72 9.48
C GLY A 37 -7.08 11.84 8.23
N LYS A 38 -6.40 12.21 7.12
CA LYS A 38 -6.40 11.46 5.87
C LYS A 38 -4.99 11.01 5.51
N GLY A 39 -4.89 9.81 4.94
CA GLY A 39 -3.62 9.34 4.38
C GLY A 39 -3.28 10.07 3.08
N VAL A 40 -2.00 10.35 2.87
CA VAL A 40 -1.46 10.94 1.62
C VAL A 40 -0.70 9.87 0.87
N ILE A 41 -1.15 9.52 -0.32
CA ILE A 41 -0.47 8.53 -1.18
C ILE A 41 -0.96 8.66 -2.64
N GLY A 42 -0.08 8.45 -3.60
CA GLY A 42 -0.47 8.39 -5.00
C GLY A 42 -1.44 7.23 -5.28
N MET A 43 -2.49 7.52 -6.04
CA MET A 43 -3.50 6.53 -6.45
C MET A 43 -3.59 6.48 -7.96
N TYR A 44 -3.38 5.31 -8.55
CA TYR A 44 -3.31 5.14 -10.01
C TYR A 44 -4.41 4.22 -10.52
N ARG A 45 -5.06 4.63 -11.61
CA ARG A 45 -6.12 3.85 -12.25
C ARG A 45 -5.54 2.83 -13.23
N HIS A 46 -5.95 1.58 -13.13
CA HIS A 46 -5.56 0.48 -14.00
C HIS A 46 -6.79 -0.22 -14.59
N LEU A 47 -6.64 -0.73 -15.81
CA LEU A 47 -7.64 -1.58 -16.48
C LEU A 47 -7.23 -3.05 -16.47
N LEU A 48 -5.97 -3.34 -16.75
CA LEU A 48 -5.45 -4.70 -16.91
C LEU A 48 -4.69 -5.19 -15.68
N SER A 49 -4.83 -6.48 -15.37
CA SER A 49 -4.14 -7.15 -14.26
C SER A 49 -3.39 -8.40 -14.77
N PRO A 50 -2.30 -8.23 -15.55
CA PRO A 50 -1.65 -9.31 -16.28
C PRO A 50 -0.84 -10.27 -15.39
N ASN A 51 -0.46 -9.88 -14.18
CA ASN A 51 0.34 -10.69 -13.26
C ASN A 51 -0.35 -10.84 -11.90
N MET A 52 0.17 -11.76 -11.08
CA MET A 52 -0.37 -12.05 -9.74
C MET A 52 -0.48 -10.80 -8.87
N TYR A 53 0.55 -9.96 -8.83
CA TYR A 53 0.52 -8.73 -8.04
C TYR A 53 -0.64 -7.79 -8.43
N LYS A 54 -0.81 -7.53 -9.73
CA LYS A 54 -1.92 -6.68 -10.21
C LYS A 54 -3.29 -7.33 -10.03
N LYS A 55 -3.40 -8.65 -10.06
CA LYS A 55 -4.65 -9.37 -9.72
C LYS A 55 -5.01 -9.16 -8.24
N ILE A 56 -4.03 -9.29 -7.34
CA ILE A 56 -4.20 -9.02 -5.90
C ILE A 56 -4.62 -7.56 -5.68
N CYS A 57 -3.97 -6.58 -6.34
CA CYS A 57 -4.39 -5.18 -6.26
C CYS A 57 -5.83 -4.98 -6.74
N ARG A 58 -6.21 -5.60 -7.86
CA ARG A 58 -7.58 -5.52 -8.39
C ARG A 58 -8.62 -6.05 -7.39
N ILE A 59 -8.37 -7.22 -6.79
CA ILE A 59 -9.30 -7.81 -5.81
C ILE A 59 -9.37 -6.92 -4.56
N SER A 60 -8.23 -6.39 -4.11
CA SER A 60 -8.19 -5.47 -2.96
C SER A 60 -9.03 -4.21 -3.21
N ASP A 61 -8.91 -3.57 -4.40
CA ASP A 61 -9.77 -2.43 -4.77
C ASP A 61 -11.26 -2.83 -4.85
N GLN A 62 -11.58 -3.98 -5.45
CA GLN A 62 -12.97 -4.44 -5.57
C GLN A 62 -13.62 -4.64 -4.20
N VAL A 63 -12.90 -5.25 -3.26
CA VAL A 63 -13.38 -5.46 -1.88
C VAL A 63 -13.48 -4.12 -1.14
N GLY A 64 -12.42 -3.29 -1.18
CA GLY A 64 -12.42 -1.96 -0.56
C GLY A 64 -13.55 -1.07 -1.09
N ARG A 65 -13.74 -1.06 -2.40
CA ARG A 65 -14.83 -0.36 -3.10
C ARG A 65 -16.22 -0.83 -2.64
N ARG A 66 -16.43 -2.14 -2.59
CA ARG A 66 -17.69 -2.75 -2.15
C ARG A 66 -18.01 -2.39 -0.70
N LEU A 67 -17.02 -2.51 0.19
CA LEU A 67 -17.16 -2.14 1.60
C LEU A 67 -17.43 -0.63 1.79
N ALA A 68 -16.89 0.20 0.90
CA ALA A 68 -17.17 1.63 0.89
C ALA A 68 -18.57 1.98 0.32
N GLY A 69 -19.36 1.00 -0.10
CA GLY A 69 -20.70 1.21 -0.68
C GLY A 69 -20.68 1.75 -2.11
N LYS A 70 -19.59 1.57 -2.85
CA LYS A 70 -19.46 2.03 -4.24
C LYS A 70 -19.79 0.90 -5.22
N ARG A 71 -20.31 1.29 -6.40
CA ARG A 71 -20.60 0.34 -7.49
C ARG A 71 -19.32 -0.29 -8.04
N SER A 72 -19.43 -1.51 -8.55
CA SER A 72 -18.33 -2.16 -9.27
C SER A 72 -17.89 -1.35 -10.49
N ALA A 73 -16.63 -1.50 -10.88
CA ALA A 73 -16.07 -0.83 -12.05
C ALA A 73 -15.14 -1.77 -12.82
N LEU A 74 -14.98 -1.52 -14.12
CA LEU A 74 -14.04 -2.26 -14.97
C LEU A 74 -12.58 -1.96 -14.61
N THR A 75 -12.32 -0.73 -14.15
CA THR A 75 -11.01 -0.30 -13.69
C THR A 75 -10.86 -0.50 -12.20
N PHE A 76 -9.62 -0.58 -11.73
CA PHE A 76 -9.28 -0.63 -10.31
C PHE A 76 -8.23 0.42 -9.95
N MET A 77 -8.21 0.82 -8.68
CA MET A 77 -7.18 1.70 -8.15
C MET A 77 -6.01 0.86 -7.65
N ARG A 78 -4.83 1.41 -7.76
CA ARG A 78 -3.61 0.83 -7.17
C ARG A 78 -2.86 1.95 -6.46
N PRO A 79 -2.65 1.83 -5.15
CA PRO A 79 -1.81 2.76 -4.42
C PRO A 79 -0.37 2.79 -4.98
N GLN A 80 0.30 3.91 -4.83
CA GLN A 80 1.73 4.04 -5.10
C GLN A 80 2.49 2.95 -4.31
N HIS A 81 3.47 2.31 -4.95
CA HIS A 81 4.28 1.28 -4.30
C HIS A 81 5.36 1.93 -3.43
N ILE A 82 4.95 2.34 -2.25
CA ILE A 82 5.73 2.97 -1.19
C ILE A 82 5.15 2.51 0.16
N CYS A 83 5.61 3.11 1.28
CA CYS A 83 4.95 2.91 2.57
C CYS A 83 3.46 3.25 2.49
N SER A 84 2.67 2.54 3.25
CA SER A 84 1.21 2.68 3.28
C SER A 84 0.77 3.49 4.50
N PRO A 85 0.22 4.71 4.32
CA PRO A 85 -0.36 5.47 5.42
C PRO A 85 -1.70 4.85 5.82
N MET A 86 -1.76 4.30 7.02
CA MET A 86 -2.90 3.54 7.54
C MET A 86 -3.56 4.25 8.71
N LEU A 87 -4.88 4.10 8.83
CA LEU A 87 -5.67 4.48 10.00
C LEU A 87 -6.09 3.21 10.74
N LYS A 88 -5.68 3.05 12.00
CA LYS A 88 -5.96 1.85 12.81
C LYS A 88 -7.46 1.56 12.90
N SER A 89 -8.27 2.58 13.17
CA SER A 89 -9.73 2.47 13.24
C SER A 89 -10.34 1.95 11.93
N VAL A 90 -9.85 2.43 10.78
CA VAL A 90 -10.29 1.97 9.46
C VAL A 90 -9.87 0.52 9.21
N CYS A 91 -8.64 0.16 9.55
CA CYS A 91 -8.18 -1.23 9.40
C CYS A 91 -9.01 -2.18 10.26
N THR A 92 -9.34 -1.79 11.48
CA THR A 92 -10.25 -2.54 12.37
C THR A 92 -11.64 -2.68 11.73
N GLN A 93 -12.24 -1.58 11.28
CA GLN A 93 -13.57 -1.59 10.65
C GLN A 93 -13.64 -2.50 9.43
N VAL A 94 -12.64 -2.43 8.54
CA VAL A 94 -12.57 -3.27 7.34
C VAL A 94 -12.38 -4.73 7.71
N TYR A 95 -11.52 -5.04 8.69
CA TYR A 95 -11.29 -6.40 9.15
C TYR A 95 -12.57 -7.00 9.78
N ASP A 96 -13.22 -6.24 10.66
CA ASP A 96 -14.42 -6.67 11.41
C ASP A 96 -15.66 -6.76 10.51
N SER A 97 -15.61 -6.22 9.27
CA SER A 97 -16.65 -6.46 8.27
C SER A 97 -16.81 -7.94 7.90
N ASN A 98 -15.78 -8.75 8.24
CA ASN A 98 -15.76 -10.21 8.16
C ASN A 98 -16.14 -10.77 6.78
N VAL A 99 -15.82 -10.02 5.71
CA VAL A 99 -16.07 -10.52 4.35
C VAL A 99 -15.23 -11.76 4.05
N PRO A 100 -15.74 -12.70 3.24
CA PRO A 100 -15.07 -13.97 2.98
C PRO A 100 -13.63 -13.83 2.50
N GLU A 101 -13.33 -12.82 1.68
CA GLU A 101 -12.00 -12.60 1.11
C GLU A 101 -10.96 -12.22 2.18
N ILE A 102 -11.35 -11.48 3.23
CA ILE A 102 -10.47 -11.14 4.36
C ILE A 102 -10.15 -12.40 5.14
N ARG A 103 -11.18 -13.20 5.48
CA ARG A 103 -11.01 -14.47 6.20
C ARG A 103 -10.11 -15.43 5.41
N GLN A 104 -10.42 -15.65 4.15
CA GLN A 104 -9.63 -16.50 3.26
C GLN A 104 -8.16 -16.07 3.20
N THR A 105 -7.91 -14.74 3.12
CA THR A 105 -6.54 -14.21 3.10
C THR A 105 -5.83 -14.44 4.43
N ALA A 106 -6.51 -14.23 5.57
CA ALA A 106 -5.93 -14.40 6.90
C ALA A 106 -5.56 -15.85 7.20
N GLU A 107 -6.33 -16.81 6.71
CA GLU A 107 -6.14 -18.26 6.90
C GLU A 107 -5.15 -18.88 5.89
N CYS A 108 -4.85 -18.19 4.80
CA CYS A 108 -4.03 -18.72 3.72
C CYS A 108 -2.54 -18.74 4.11
N ARG A 109 -1.89 -19.90 3.98
CA ARG A 109 -0.45 -20.07 4.29
C ARG A 109 0.48 -19.54 3.22
N SER A 110 0.02 -19.49 1.98
CA SER A 110 0.79 -19.04 0.82
C SER A 110 0.02 -18.01 0.01
N ARG A 111 0.74 -17.05 -0.58
CA ARG A 111 0.12 -16.02 -1.43
C ARG A 111 -0.39 -16.61 -2.72
N THR A 112 -1.66 -16.33 -3.02
CA THR A 112 -2.31 -16.68 -4.29
C THR A 112 -2.91 -15.43 -4.93
N GLU A 113 -3.30 -15.52 -6.19
CA GLU A 113 -3.95 -14.42 -6.90
C GLU A 113 -5.34 -14.03 -6.37
N LYS A 114 -5.91 -14.85 -5.46
CA LYS A 114 -7.21 -14.61 -4.80
C LYS A 114 -7.07 -13.93 -3.45
N ASN A 115 -5.86 -13.75 -2.95
CA ASN A 115 -5.63 -13.09 -1.66
C ASN A 115 -5.75 -11.58 -1.81
N LEU A 116 -6.04 -10.93 -0.68
CA LEU A 116 -5.91 -9.49 -0.51
C LEU A 116 -4.47 -9.14 -0.10
N CYS A 117 -4.10 -7.89 -0.25
CA CYS A 117 -2.94 -7.28 0.39
C CYS A 117 -3.38 -6.06 1.20
N GLN A 118 -2.46 -5.42 1.89
CA GLN A 118 -2.71 -4.21 2.68
C GLN A 118 -3.42 -3.09 1.90
N TYR A 119 -3.39 -3.14 0.58
CA TYR A 119 -4.06 -2.13 -0.25
C TYR A 119 -5.58 -2.14 -0.10
N VAL A 120 -6.21 -3.22 0.38
CA VAL A 120 -7.65 -3.23 0.66
C VAL A 120 -8.04 -2.10 1.62
N TYR A 121 -7.20 -1.79 2.60
CA TYR A 121 -7.42 -0.68 3.54
C TYR A 121 -7.29 0.68 2.85
N LEU A 122 -6.23 0.88 2.05
CA LEU A 122 -6.02 2.12 1.29
C LEU A 122 -7.11 2.34 0.25
N ASP A 123 -7.54 1.29 -0.44
CA ASP A 123 -8.62 1.35 -1.44
C ASP A 123 -9.96 1.70 -0.76
N TYR A 124 -10.26 1.09 0.39
CA TYR A 124 -11.41 1.48 1.19
C TYR A 124 -11.34 2.94 1.61
N MET A 125 -10.19 3.38 2.16
CA MET A 125 -9.97 4.78 2.54
C MET A 125 -10.15 5.71 1.34
N TYR A 126 -9.61 5.37 0.18
CA TYR A 126 -9.77 6.16 -1.05
C TYR A 126 -11.23 6.32 -1.42
N HIS A 127 -12.01 5.23 -1.45
CA HIS A 127 -13.42 5.26 -1.79
C HIS A 127 -14.30 5.96 -0.75
N LYS A 128 -13.82 6.09 0.48
CA LYS A 128 -14.46 6.87 1.56
C LYS A 128 -14.02 8.34 1.60
N GLY A 129 -13.07 8.76 0.76
CA GLY A 129 -12.54 10.13 0.76
C GLY A 129 -11.55 10.42 1.90
N LEU A 130 -10.94 9.35 2.45
CA LEU A 130 -9.91 9.39 3.51
C LEU A 130 -8.48 9.30 2.94
N ILE A 131 -8.32 9.43 1.64
CA ILE A 131 -7.02 9.55 0.95
C ILE A 131 -6.95 10.88 0.21
N ILE A 132 -5.82 11.56 0.35
CA ILE A 132 -5.38 12.66 -0.51
C ILE A 132 -4.50 12.01 -1.59
N PRO A 133 -4.93 11.96 -2.86
CA PRO A 133 -4.23 11.25 -3.92
C PRO A 133 -3.05 12.08 -4.47
N GLU A 134 -2.02 12.20 -3.66
CA GLU A 134 -0.81 12.95 -3.96
C GLU A 134 0.40 12.02 -3.98
N LYS A 135 1.25 12.18 -5.01
CA LYS A 135 2.46 11.36 -5.16
C LYS A 135 3.53 11.80 -4.16
N ILE A 136 4.01 10.85 -3.36
CA ILE A 136 5.20 11.04 -2.52
C ILE A 136 6.44 10.73 -3.36
N SER A 137 7.48 11.58 -3.25
CA SER A 137 8.72 11.41 -4.00
C SER A 137 9.42 10.12 -3.58
N ASN A 138 9.67 9.25 -4.55
CA ASN A 138 10.37 7.99 -4.34
C ASN A 138 11.20 7.60 -5.55
N ARG A 139 12.21 6.78 -5.30
CA ARG A 139 13.02 6.13 -6.33
C ARG A 139 12.96 4.61 -6.16
N HIS A 140 13.02 3.89 -7.25
CA HIS A 140 13.04 2.44 -7.28
C HIS A 140 14.36 1.95 -7.87
N PHE A 141 14.99 0.98 -7.19
CA PHE A 141 16.16 0.26 -7.66
C PHE A 141 15.86 -1.24 -7.73
N SER A 142 16.08 -1.84 -8.87
CA SER A 142 16.15 -3.29 -9.00
C SER A 142 17.60 -3.73 -8.76
N VAL A 143 17.86 -4.52 -7.73
CA VAL A 143 19.19 -5.04 -7.42
C VAL A 143 19.78 -5.85 -8.57
N ALA A 144 18.92 -6.49 -9.36
CA ALA A 144 19.33 -7.23 -10.55
C ALA A 144 19.85 -6.35 -11.71
N LEU A 145 19.50 -5.05 -11.71
CA LEU A 145 19.78 -4.14 -12.83
C LEU A 145 20.62 -2.92 -12.42
N ALA A 146 20.57 -2.51 -11.16
CA ALA A 146 21.31 -1.36 -10.68
C ALA A 146 22.75 -1.74 -10.30
N SER A 147 23.74 -0.95 -10.73
CA SER A 147 25.09 -1.09 -10.21
C SER A 147 25.14 -0.69 -8.73
N ALA A 148 26.00 -1.37 -7.95
CA ALA A 148 26.22 -1.04 -6.54
C ALA A 148 26.66 0.41 -6.35
N ASP A 149 27.46 0.95 -7.26
CA ASP A 149 27.95 2.33 -7.17
C ASP A 149 26.84 3.36 -7.37
N ARG A 150 25.94 3.13 -8.34
CA ARG A 150 24.77 4.00 -8.54
C ARG A 150 23.84 4.03 -7.32
N LEU A 151 23.64 2.88 -6.64
CA LEU A 151 22.87 2.81 -5.41
C LEU A 151 23.59 3.54 -4.26
N LYS A 152 24.91 3.33 -4.11
CA LYS A 152 25.72 4.02 -3.10
C LYS A 152 25.70 5.54 -3.28
N ASP A 153 25.83 6.01 -4.51
CA ASP A 153 25.83 7.45 -4.81
C ASP A 153 24.46 8.08 -4.50
N PHE A 154 23.38 7.39 -4.85
CA PHE A 154 22.04 7.82 -4.46
C PHE A 154 21.87 7.87 -2.93
N LEU A 155 22.32 6.84 -2.20
CA LEU A 155 22.17 6.80 -0.74
C LEU A 155 23.01 7.86 0.00
N LYS A 156 24.11 8.34 -0.60
CA LYS A 156 24.90 9.45 -0.05
C LYS A 156 24.18 10.79 -0.17
N ASN A 157 23.46 11.00 -1.28
CA ASN A 157 22.78 12.26 -1.59
C ASN A 157 21.38 11.96 -2.19
N PRO A 158 20.42 11.48 -1.38
CA PRO A 158 19.11 11.14 -1.89
C PRO A 158 18.33 12.37 -2.34
N ASP A 159 17.78 12.31 -3.54
CA ASP A 159 16.92 13.34 -4.14
C ASP A 159 15.42 13.06 -3.96
N THR A 160 15.10 12.04 -3.18
CA THR A 160 13.72 11.62 -2.88
C THR A 160 13.55 11.31 -1.39
N LYS A 161 12.29 11.27 -0.92
CA LYS A 161 11.98 10.96 0.48
C LYS A 161 12.09 9.47 0.78
N LEU A 162 11.68 8.65 -0.18
CA LEU A 162 11.59 7.21 -0.03
C LEU A 162 12.37 6.50 -1.15
N VAL A 163 12.80 5.28 -0.86
CA VAL A 163 13.37 4.37 -1.84
C VAL A 163 12.77 2.97 -1.70
N CYS A 164 12.55 2.31 -2.82
CA CYS A 164 12.26 0.89 -2.90
C CYS A 164 13.46 0.18 -3.53
N ILE A 165 13.99 -0.83 -2.86
CA ILE A 165 15.15 -1.62 -3.32
C ILE A 165 14.72 -3.09 -3.33
N ASN A 166 14.46 -3.64 -4.50
CA ASN A 166 14.01 -5.03 -4.61
C ASN A 166 14.76 -5.81 -5.70
N ASP A 167 14.52 -7.11 -5.78
CA ASP A 167 15.17 -8.03 -6.72
C ASP A 167 14.36 -8.26 -8.01
N VAL A 168 13.25 -7.56 -8.20
CA VAL A 168 12.36 -7.76 -9.35
C VAL A 168 13.05 -7.29 -10.63
N LYS A 169 13.22 -8.20 -11.58
CA LYS A 169 13.52 -7.85 -12.98
C LYS A 169 12.26 -7.25 -13.59
N LEU A 170 12.32 -5.95 -13.90
CA LEU A 170 11.25 -5.25 -14.59
C LEU A 170 11.18 -5.68 -16.06
#